data_a6d8b34a7ba83f2cd2ba7a746d33fc9a
#
_entry.id   a6d8b34a7ba83f2cd2ba7a746d33fc9a
#
_cell.length_a   1.000
_cell.length_b   1.000
_cell.length_c   1.000
_cell.angle_alpha   90.00
_cell.angle_beta   90.00
_cell.angle_gamma   90.00
#
_symmetry.space_group_name_H-M   'P 1'
#
loop_
_entity.id
_entity.type
_entity.pdbx_description
1 polymer ?
#
loop_
_entity_poly.entity_id
_entity_poly.type
_entity_poly.pdbx_seq_one_letter_code
_entity_poly.pdbx_strand_id
1 'polypeptide(L)'
;MKKTFIIAALILAATTLKAQQEDTYNESVVVKGSYRPVIEQREKLNFPAVITDSLGRMEHDFQYGITPVRLRSVYEPTRIKAARIIGEPATRLYNNYLRLGFGNYWTPMADLYWNSTRDKKKTYGVSLNHQSSWDKLPDYGPNHFGNTAVTLFGKYIFAETLQLSTDLNYEHDHNLDYGFTDSTLQAVLGRVRDSVKLDDYRASYNIVTWNIGFKNMQLDVNKLGYEANLHLSDLWATWGQNELNLNLSGDVHYGFPLLREYKGVAYLHAEWDGYTHSVSRNGHVPLGYMPAPTTDTVRGYRNLVKVNPYVDFFFSGLQIHSGFIVGWDGISTPDTATVHFFPDLVVSKKFFKDNLAVSLAATGGIEAVNWNTLRQVNPYIAPDADQRATKHYDFLLKARWTLSRKLEANLEAGYQLMQDDLTFTLDPDYGLHNVYRPLYLDNNRLSIGGTVAFVNDEMITLRAGGHYYNYTVLMPYRPDWDALVSAKVNYHDKWLFYLEGNLLGQMRGDNAEVLPMRYGIAAEVEYRHNRALSFFLRMDNLAFQRYFYWANYPSQRGLFLVGLTYTLPTK
;
A
#
# COMPACT_ATOMS: atom_id res chain seq x y z
N MET A 1 1.86 10.07 -38.91
CA MET A 1 0.58 10.75 -38.97
C MET A 1 -0.67 9.85 -38.87
N LYS A 2 -0.61 8.52 -39.08
CA LYS A 2 -1.80 7.63 -38.94
C LYS A 2 -2.08 7.14 -37.50
N LYS A 3 -1.11 7.20 -36.60
CA LYS A 3 -1.26 6.72 -35.19
C LYS A 3 -1.84 7.77 -34.23
N THR A 4 -1.72 9.06 -34.55
CA THR A 4 -2.30 10.17 -33.78
C THR A 4 -3.82 10.32 -34.00
N PHE A 5 -4.33 9.86 -35.14
CA PHE A 5 -5.76 9.92 -35.44
C PHE A 5 -6.61 8.89 -34.67
N ILE A 6 -6.03 7.76 -34.30
CA ILE A 6 -6.75 6.69 -33.58
C ILE A 6 -6.99 7.09 -32.12
N ILE A 7 -6.04 7.76 -31.50
CA ILE A 7 -6.18 8.23 -30.10
C ILE A 7 -7.18 9.40 -30.04
N ALA A 8 -7.18 10.30 -31.03
CA ALA A 8 -8.15 11.38 -31.13
C ALA A 8 -9.57 10.86 -31.42
N ALA A 9 -9.71 9.79 -32.20
CA ALA A 9 -10.99 9.16 -32.50
C ALA A 9 -11.59 8.44 -31.29
N LEU A 10 -10.77 7.82 -30.45
CA LEU A 10 -11.19 7.19 -29.20
C LEU A 10 -11.66 8.21 -28.15
N ILE A 11 -11.03 9.39 -28.11
CA ILE A 11 -11.45 10.48 -27.23
C ILE A 11 -12.75 11.14 -27.71
N LEU A 12 -12.95 11.25 -29.02
CA LEU A 12 -14.17 11.83 -29.59
C LEU A 12 -15.38 10.87 -29.49
N ALA A 13 -15.17 9.55 -29.57
CA ALA A 13 -16.24 8.57 -29.41
C ALA A 13 -16.79 8.49 -27.98
N ALA A 14 -16.02 8.93 -26.97
CA ALA A 14 -16.47 8.97 -25.58
C ALA A 14 -17.41 10.15 -25.27
N THR A 15 -17.56 11.13 -26.17
CA THR A 15 -18.35 12.36 -25.92
C THR A 15 -19.79 12.30 -26.45
N THR A 16 -20.20 11.23 -27.16
CA THR A 16 -21.52 11.15 -27.80
C THR A 16 -22.55 10.25 -27.16
N LEU A 17 -22.25 9.61 -26.04
CA LEU A 17 -23.22 8.78 -25.32
C LEU A 17 -23.99 9.61 -24.30
N LYS A 18 -25.12 10.19 -24.72
CA LYS A 18 -26.17 10.65 -23.81
C LYS A 18 -26.94 9.44 -23.32
N ALA A 19 -26.73 9.04 -22.07
CA ALA A 19 -27.56 8.05 -21.41
C ALA A 19 -28.66 8.71 -20.58
N GLN A 20 -29.86 8.23 -20.74
CA GLN A 20 -31.03 8.61 -19.94
C GLN A 20 -30.83 8.21 -18.49
N GLN A 21 -31.26 9.10 -17.62
CA GLN A 21 -31.17 9.02 -16.17
C GLN A 21 -32.36 8.19 -15.68
N GLU A 22 -32.08 7.06 -15.03
CA GLU A 22 -32.99 6.43 -14.06
C GLU A 22 -32.26 6.31 -12.74
N ASP A 23 -32.79 7.01 -11.74
CA ASP A 23 -32.29 7.00 -10.37
C ASP A 23 -32.54 5.64 -9.72
N THR A 24 -31.49 4.86 -9.56
CA THR A 24 -31.48 3.72 -8.62
C THR A 24 -30.15 3.68 -7.89
N TYR A 25 -30.17 4.14 -6.66
CA TYR A 25 -29.04 4.14 -5.73
C TYR A 25 -28.74 2.69 -5.31
N ASN A 26 -27.65 2.12 -5.77
CA ASN A 26 -27.11 0.85 -5.30
C ASN A 26 -25.60 0.96 -5.09
N GLU A 27 -25.18 1.20 -3.85
CA GLU A 27 -23.79 1.05 -3.45
C GLU A 27 -23.41 -0.43 -3.36
N SER A 28 -22.68 -0.93 -4.34
CA SER A 28 -22.00 -2.22 -4.22
C SER A 28 -20.51 -1.99 -3.94
N VAL A 29 -20.09 -2.29 -2.73
CA VAL A 29 -18.67 -2.29 -2.37
C VAL A 29 -18.05 -3.59 -2.88
N VAL A 30 -17.26 -3.51 -3.94
CA VAL A 30 -16.42 -4.64 -4.38
C VAL A 30 -15.14 -4.60 -3.57
N VAL A 31 -15.05 -5.47 -2.57
CA VAL A 31 -13.80 -5.69 -1.83
C VAL A 31 -12.90 -6.55 -2.72
N LYS A 32 -11.93 -5.95 -3.40
CA LYS A 32 -10.85 -6.69 -4.06
C LYS A 32 -9.84 -7.11 -3.00
N GLY A 33 -9.67 -8.41 -2.82
CA GLY A 33 -8.68 -8.98 -1.93
C GLY A 33 -7.25 -8.82 -2.47
N SER A 34 -6.62 -7.73 -2.15
CA SER A 34 -5.23 -7.61 -1.75
C SER A 34 -5.20 -6.45 -0.77
N TYR A 35 -5.65 -6.75 0.43
CA TYR A 35 -5.54 -5.81 1.52
C TYR A 35 -4.11 -5.89 2.06
N ARG A 36 -3.23 -5.09 1.49
CA ARG A 36 -2.12 -4.55 2.25
C ARG A 36 -2.71 -3.38 3.01
N PRO A 37 -2.72 -3.37 4.34
CA PRO A 37 -3.09 -2.18 5.08
C PRO A 37 -1.98 -1.14 4.90
N VAL A 38 -2.04 -0.40 3.81
CA VAL A 38 -1.43 0.91 3.77
C VAL A 38 -2.44 1.80 4.47
N ILE A 39 -2.13 2.21 5.68
CA ILE A 39 -2.84 3.28 6.35
C ILE A 39 -2.47 4.56 5.59
N GLU A 40 -3.16 4.81 4.48
CA GLU A 40 -3.24 6.17 3.97
C GLU A 40 -4.00 6.98 5.02
N GLN A 41 -3.31 7.89 5.66
CA GLN A 41 -3.96 8.94 6.43
C GLN A 41 -4.82 9.77 5.48
N ARG A 42 -6.08 9.37 5.31
CA ARG A 42 -7.07 10.23 4.68
C ARG A 42 -7.46 11.27 5.72
N GLU A 43 -7.00 12.48 5.50
CA GLU A 43 -7.51 13.65 6.20
C GLU A 43 -9.03 13.68 6.06
N LYS A 44 -9.69 13.67 7.20
CA LYS A 44 -11.15 13.81 7.28
C LYS A 44 -11.49 15.22 6.81
N LEU A 45 -12.04 15.37 5.61
CA LEU A 45 -12.55 16.62 5.11
C LEU A 45 -13.71 17.06 6.00
N ASN A 46 -13.44 17.91 6.98
CA ASN A 46 -14.46 18.66 7.68
C ASN A 46 -14.92 19.78 6.75
N PHE A 47 -16.07 19.60 6.12
CA PHE A 47 -16.79 20.70 5.50
C PHE A 47 -17.62 21.41 6.57
N PRO A 48 -17.25 22.61 7.02
CA PRO A 48 -18.22 23.43 7.74
C PRO A 48 -19.27 23.84 6.71
N ALA A 49 -20.52 23.54 7.01
CA ALA A 49 -21.63 24.09 6.24
C ALA A 49 -21.62 25.62 6.44
N VAL A 50 -21.10 26.34 5.47
CA VAL A 50 -21.23 27.80 5.43
C VAL A 50 -22.58 28.09 4.79
N ILE A 51 -23.55 28.36 5.66
CA ILE A 51 -24.81 28.99 5.25
C ILE A 51 -24.48 30.45 4.95
N THR A 52 -24.23 30.78 3.70
CA THR A 52 -24.19 32.17 3.26
C THR A 52 -25.62 32.64 3.02
N ASP A 53 -26.25 33.09 4.10
CA ASP A 53 -27.45 33.90 3.97
C ASP A 53 -27.02 35.35 3.76
N SER A 54 -26.83 35.73 2.50
CA SER A 54 -26.69 37.13 2.12
C SER A 54 -27.96 37.59 1.41
N LEU A 55 -29.00 37.75 2.16
CA LEU A 55 -30.12 38.57 1.71
C LEU A 55 -29.65 40.03 1.67
N GLY A 56 -29.54 40.57 0.48
CA GLY A 56 -29.29 41.97 0.27
C GLY A 56 -30.31 42.80 1.01
N ARG A 57 -29.83 43.62 1.92
CA ARG A 57 -30.66 44.58 2.66
C ARG A 57 -31.17 45.63 1.68
N MET A 58 -32.40 45.45 1.19
CA MET A 58 -33.15 46.54 0.54
C MET A 58 -33.71 47.43 1.61
N GLU A 59 -33.17 48.62 1.74
CA GLU A 59 -33.83 49.70 2.51
C GLU A 59 -34.99 50.23 1.69
N HIS A 60 -36.20 49.81 2.00
CA HIS A 60 -37.41 50.44 1.53
C HIS A 60 -37.96 51.28 2.66
N ASP A 61 -37.95 52.61 2.47
CA ASP A 61 -38.62 53.55 3.31
C ASP A 61 -40.13 53.51 2.97
N PHE A 62 -40.88 52.79 3.76
CA PHE A 62 -42.34 52.72 3.65
C PHE A 62 -42.96 53.48 4.81
N GLN A 63 -43.58 54.62 4.50
CA GLN A 63 -44.48 55.29 5.46
C GLN A 63 -45.81 54.54 5.49
N TYR A 64 -46.02 53.79 6.56
CA TYR A 64 -47.31 53.13 6.79
C TYR A 64 -48.20 53.95 7.65
N GLY A 65 -49.36 54.38 7.14
CA GLY A 65 -50.46 54.85 7.94
C GLY A 65 -51.14 53.69 8.68
N ILE A 66 -50.83 53.44 9.90
CA ILE A 66 -51.43 52.37 10.71
C ILE A 66 -52.80 52.81 11.23
N THR A 67 -53.87 52.27 10.58
CA THR A 67 -55.23 52.32 11.19
C THR A 67 -55.38 51.08 12.06
N PRO A 68 -55.51 51.18 13.37
CA PRO A 68 -55.63 50.03 14.26
C PRO A 68 -56.98 49.34 14.10
N VAL A 69 -57.04 48.29 13.28
CA VAL A 69 -58.17 47.37 13.22
C VAL A 69 -57.91 46.20 14.15
N ARG A 70 -58.62 46.06 15.23
CA ARG A 70 -58.56 44.88 16.10
C ARG A 70 -59.34 43.72 15.43
N LEU A 71 -58.64 42.92 14.67
CA LEU A 71 -59.14 41.60 14.22
C LEU A 71 -58.90 40.61 15.35
N ARG A 72 -59.93 40.12 15.99
CA ARG A 72 -59.89 38.95 16.83
C ARG A 72 -59.92 37.74 15.90
N SER A 73 -58.75 37.25 15.51
CA SER A 73 -58.61 35.97 14.85
C SER A 73 -58.46 34.88 15.91
N VAL A 74 -59.47 34.04 16.05
CA VAL A 74 -59.38 32.79 16.81
C VAL A 74 -58.79 31.75 15.84
N TYR A 75 -57.49 31.89 15.54
CA TYR A 75 -56.76 30.87 14.78
C TYR A 75 -55.92 30.06 15.78
N GLU A 76 -56.37 28.85 16.08
CA GLU A 76 -55.52 27.86 16.76
C GLU A 76 -54.59 27.23 15.71
N PRO A 77 -53.29 27.53 15.74
CA PRO A 77 -52.38 26.89 14.81
C PRO A 77 -52.33 25.38 15.10
N THR A 78 -52.73 24.59 14.12
CA THR A 78 -52.56 23.14 14.19
C THR A 78 -51.06 22.85 14.41
N ARG A 79 -50.74 22.19 15.52
CA ARG A 79 -49.36 21.79 15.81
C ARG A 79 -48.82 20.96 14.66
N ILE A 80 -47.83 21.52 13.94
CA ILE A 80 -47.10 20.79 12.89
C ILE A 80 -46.43 19.61 13.58
N LYS A 81 -46.85 18.39 13.25
CA LYS A 81 -46.13 17.18 13.67
C LYS A 81 -44.77 17.24 13.04
N ALA A 82 -43.71 17.24 13.86
CA ALA A 82 -42.35 17.15 13.35
C ALA A 82 -42.25 15.95 12.39
N ALA A 83 -41.81 16.20 11.16
CA ALA A 83 -41.55 15.13 10.21
C ALA A 83 -40.50 14.19 10.85
N ARG A 84 -40.89 12.95 11.06
CA ARG A 84 -39.95 11.91 11.48
C ARG A 84 -39.09 11.63 10.26
N ILE A 85 -37.83 12.04 10.27
CA ILE A 85 -36.84 11.59 9.30
C ILE A 85 -36.72 10.07 9.53
N ILE A 86 -37.31 9.30 8.65
CA ILE A 86 -37.03 7.86 8.59
C ILE A 86 -35.62 7.80 8.05
N GLY A 87 -34.67 7.47 8.92
CA GLY A 87 -33.27 7.29 8.48
C GLY A 87 -33.24 6.28 7.34
N GLU A 88 -32.37 6.51 6.37
CA GLU A 88 -32.15 5.58 5.28
C GLU A 88 -31.97 4.16 5.84
N PRO A 89 -32.59 3.14 5.23
CA PRO A 89 -32.41 1.77 5.68
C PRO A 89 -30.92 1.44 5.61
N ALA A 90 -30.36 0.94 6.71
CA ALA A 90 -28.95 0.58 6.76
C ALA A 90 -28.62 -0.40 5.61
N THR A 91 -27.62 -0.05 4.81
CA THR A 91 -27.12 -0.90 3.72
C THR A 91 -26.84 -2.30 4.25
N ARG A 92 -27.29 -3.32 3.53
CA ARG A 92 -26.98 -4.71 3.84
C ARG A 92 -25.47 -4.91 3.76
N LEU A 93 -24.86 -5.33 4.85
CA LEU A 93 -23.45 -5.71 4.88
C LEU A 93 -23.34 -7.21 4.65
N TYR A 94 -22.38 -7.59 3.84
CA TYR A 94 -21.94 -8.97 3.72
C TYR A 94 -20.83 -9.21 4.73
N ASN A 95 -20.93 -10.24 5.53
CA ASN A 95 -19.96 -10.59 6.56
C ASN A 95 -19.03 -11.73 6.14
N ASN A 96 -19.16 -12.20 4.93
CA ASN A 96 -18.31 -13.25 4.39
C ASN A 96 -18.10 -13.05 2.88
N TYR A 97 -16.97 -13.55 2.43
CA TYR A 97 -16.53 -13.50 1.06
C TYR A 97 -15.67 -14.73 0.80
N LEU A 98 -15.99 -15.48 -0.22
CA LEU A 98 -15.22 -16.62 -0.67
C LEU A 98 -14.93 -16.44 -2.16
N ARG A 99 -13.68 -16.44 -2.56
CA ARG A 99 -13.25 -16.41 -3.95
C ARG A 99 -12.35 -17.60 -4.20
N LEU A 100 -12.70 -18.41 -5.18
CA LEU A 100 -11.95 -19.58 -5.59
C LEU A 100 -11.61 -19.48 -7.06
N GLY A 101 -10.38 -19.77 -7.40
CA GLY A 101 -9.89 -19.73 -8.77
C GLY A 101 -8.91 -20.84 -9.06
N PHE A 102 -8.80 -21.18 -10.32
CA PHE A 102 -7.82 -22.12 -10.82
C PHE A 102 -7.30 -21.64 -12.18
N GLY A 103 -5.99 -21.76 -12.39
CA GLY A 103 -5.35 -21.26 -13.58
C GLY A 103 -4.45 -22.27 -14.30
N ASN A 104 -3.95 -21.84 -15.46
CA ASN A 104 -2.84 -22.53 -16.09
C ASN A 104 -1.63 -22.56 -15.13
N TYR A 105 -0.61 -23.35 -15.43
CA TYR A 105 0.52 -23.61 -14.52
C TYR A 105 0.11 -24.23 -13.18
N TRP A 106 -1.04 -24.93 -13.14
CA TRP A 106 -1.57 -25.50 -11.91
C TRP A 106 -1.61 -24.46 -10.78
N THR A 107 -2.30 -23.35 -11.03
CA THR A 107 -2.36 -22.21 -10.10
C THR A 107 -3.70 -22.17 -9.36
N PRO A 108 -3.86 -22.86 -8.21
CA PRO A 108 -5.00 -22.68 -7.33
C PRO A 108 -4.91 -21.31 -6.63
N MET A 109 -6.08 -20.70 -6.44
CA MET A 109 -6.27 -19.46 -5.71
C MET A 109 -7.49 -19.60 -4.79
N ALA A 110 -7.35 -19.20 -3.54
CA ALA A 110 -8.46 -19.19 -2.58
C ALA A 110 -8.34 -17.98 -1.66
N ASP A 111 -9.38 -17.15 -1.65
CA ASP A 111 -9.52 -16.05 -0.70
C ASP A 111 -10.78 -16.27 0.11
N LEU A 112 -10.67 -16.31 1.42
CA LEU A 112 -11.77 -16.37 2.35
C LEU A 112 -11.69 -15.16 3.29
N TYR A 113 -12.78 -14.48 3.47
CA TYR A 113 -12.94 -13.46 4.46
C TYR A 113 -14.25 -13.65 5.20
N TRP A 114 -14.19 -13.68 6.52
CA TRP A 114 -15.35 -13.75 7.37
C TRP A 114 -15.19 -12.82 8.57
N ASN A 115 -16.22 -12.03 8.86
CA ASN A 115 -16.21 -11.13 10.02
C ASN A 115 -17.53 -11.20 10.79
N SER A 116 -17.50 -10.73 12.02
CA SER A 116 -18.70 -10.57 12.84
C SER A 116 -19.68 -9.57 12.20
N THR A 117 -20.95 -9.75 12.49
CA THR A 117 -22.00 -8.79 12.10
C THR A 117 -21.77 -7.43 12.77
N ARG A 118 -22.46 -6.39 12.28
CA ARG A 118 -22.37 -5.02 12.79
C ARG A 118 -22.66 -4.98 14.30
N ASP A 119 -21.62 -4.68 15.07
CA ASP A 119 -21.67 -4.40 16.50
C ASP A 119 -20.91 -3.09 16.77
N LYS A 120 -21.43 -2.25 17.67
CA LYS A 120 -20.81 -0.96 18.00
C LYS A 120 -19.55 -1.11 18.85
N LYS A 121 -19.43 -2.20 19.60
CA LYS A 121 -18.36 -2.41 20.58
C LYS A 121 -17.30 -3.41 20.15
N LYS A 122 -17.66 -4.38 19.32
CA LYS A 122 -16.75 -5.48 18.96
C LYS A 122 -16.84 -5.82 17.49
N THR A 123 -15.70 -6.08 16.90
CA THR A 123 -15.56 -6.67 15.56
C THR A 123 -14.47 -7.71 15.62
N TYR A 124 -14.69 -8.86 15.04
CA TYR A 124 -13.69 -9.93 14.94
C TYR A 124 -13.92 -10.71 13.67
N GLY A 125 -12.87 -11.32 13.16
CA GLY A 125 -12.98 -12.09 11.94
C GLY A 125 -11.72 -12.87 11.62
N VAL A 126 -11.77 -13.55 10.48
CA VAL A 126 -10.68 -14.32 9.91
C VAL A 126 -10.59 -14.04 8.42
N SER A 127 -9.37 -13.93 7.92
CA SER A 127 -9.08 -13.98 6.49
C SER A 127 -8.08 -15.09 6.20
N LEU A 128 -8.24 -15.73 5.03
CA LEU A 128 -7.32 -16.68 4.47
C LEU A 128 -7.09 -16.30 3.02
N ASN A 129 -5.83 -16.21 2.63
CA ASN A 129 -5.42 -15.98 1.25
C ASN A 129 -4.44 -17.08 0.86
N HIS A 130 -4.65 -17.69 -0.29
CA HIS A 130 -3.76 -18.69 -0.86
C HIS A 130 -3.62 -18.49 -2.35
N GLN A 131 -2.39 -18.46 -2.85
CA GLN A 131 -2.08 -18.60 -4.26
C GLN A 131 -0.77 -19.35 -4.40
N SER A 132 -0.74 -20.34 -5.28
CA SER A 132 0.47 -21.07 -5.61
C SER A 132 0.52 -21.36 -7.11
N SER A 133 1.70 -21.69 -7.63
CA SER A 133 1.90 -22.03 -9.03
C SER A 133 2.97 -23.11 -9.17
N TRP A 134 2.73 -24.08 -10.02
CA TRP A 134 3.66 -25.18 -10.32
C TRP A 134 3.98 -25.18 -11.82
N ASP A 135 4.84 -24.27 -12.24
CA ASP A 135 5.27 -24.15 -13.63
C ASP A 135 6.67 -24.73 -13.85
N LYS A 136 7.01 -24.92 -15.09
CA LYS A 136 8.34 -25.30 -15.55
C LYS A 136 8.76 -24.41 -16.70
N LEU A 137 9.79 -23.61 -16.48
CA LEU A 137 10.34 -22.73 -17.49
C LEU A 137 11.33 -23.48 -18.40
N PRO A 138 11.27 -23.27 -19.73
CA PRO A 138 12.30 -23.76 -20.64
C PRO A 138 13.68 -23.26 -20.22
N ASP A 139 14.68 -24.12 -20.22
CA ASP A 139 16.08 -23.90 -19.85
C ASP A 139 16.37 -23.66 -18.37
N TYR A 140 15.36 -23.27 -17.56
CA TYR A 140 15.50 -22.98 -16.14
C TYR A 140 14.87 -24.04 -15.22
N GLY A 141 14.00 -24.89 -15.75
CA GLY A 141 13.33 -25.94 -14.98
C GLY A 141 12.17 -25.45 -14.12
N PRO A 142 11.82 -26.14 -13.03
CA PRO A 142 10.73 -25.76 -12.14
C PRO A 142 10.94 -24.39 -11.50
N ASN A 143 9.87 -23.57 -11.46
CA ASN A 143 9.85 -22.24 -10.84
C ASN A 143 8.65 -22.10 -9.91
N HIS A 144 8.39 -23.13 -9.10
CA HIS A 144 7.25 -23.16 -8.20
C HIS A 144 7.34 -22.04 -7.16
N PHE A 145 6.20 -21.46 -6.86
CA PHE A 145 6.04 -20.52 -5.75
C PHE A 145 4.69 -20.71 -5.08
N GLY A 146 4.55 -20.25 -3.88
CA GLY A 146 3.28 -20.21 -3.17
C GLY A 146 3.32 -19.31 -1.97
N ASN A 147 2.20 -18.63 -1.75
CA ASN A 147 1.94 -17.83 -0.57
C ASN A 147 0.63 -18.28 0.06
N THR A 148 0.63 -18.45 1.37
CA THR A 148 -0.56 -18.72 2.17
C THR A 148 -0.52 -17.84 3.40
N ALA A 149 -1.54 -17.01 3.58
CA ALA A 149 -1.68 -16.16 4.75
C ALA A 149 -3.00 -16.40 5.46
N VAL A 150 -2.97 -16.51 6.77
CA VAL A 150 -4.15 -16.61 7.64
C VAL A 150 -4.06 -15.52 8.69
N THR A 151 -5.07 -14.64 8.73
CA THR A 151 -5.13 -13.57 9.71
C THR A 151 -6.37 -13.69 10.58
N LEU A 152 -6.20 -13.69 11.89
CA LEU A 152 -7.25 -13.53 12.88
C LEU A 152 -7.20 -12.10 13.38
N PHE A 153 -8.31 -11.39 13.33
CA PHE A 153 -8.36 -10.01 13.78
C PHE A 153 -9.51 -9.73 14.72
N GLY A 154 -9.30 -8.80 15.62
CA GLY A 154 -10.30 -8.39 16.58
C GLY A 154 -10.15 -6.93 16.98
N LYS A 155 -11.29 -6.30 17.25
CA LYS A 155 -11.38 -4.95 17.78
C LYS A 155 -12.44 -4.91 18.86
N TYR A 156 -12.11 -4.31 19.98
CA TYR A 156 -13.03 -4.12 21.08
C TYR A 156 -12.97 -2.69 21.61
N ILE A 157 -14.14 -2.07 21.77
CA ILE A 157 -14.29 -0.73 22.35
C ILE A 157 -14.88 -0.86 23.73
N PHE A 158 -14.12 -0.46 24.73
CA PHE A 158 -14.53 -0.44 26.14
C PHE A 158 -14.53 1.00 26.65
N ALA A 159 -15.37 1.23 27.66
CA ALA A 159 -15.54 2.56 28.28
C ALA A 159 -15.81 3.71 27.28
N GLU A 160 -16.46 3.41 26.12
CA GLU A 160 -16.85 4.34 25.04
C GLU A 160 -15.70 5.12 24.38
N THR A 161 -14.54 5.20 25.00
CA THR A 161 -13.39 6.01 24.54
C THR A 161 -12.13 5.20 24.32
N LEU A 162 -12.05 3.97 24.80
CA LEU A 162 -10.87 3.14 24.69
C LEU A 162 -11.09 2.02 23.68
N GLN A 163 -10.19 1.88 22.73
CA GLN A 163 -10.19 0.84 21.73
C GLN A 163 -8.97 -0.03 21.88
N LEU A 164 -9.20 -1.34 21.92
CA LEU A 164 -8.18 -2.37 21.71
C LEU A 164 -8.38 -2.99 20.35
N SER A 165 -7.34 -3.08 19.56
CA SER A 165 -7.28 -3.82 18.30
C SER A 165 -6.18 -4.85 18.35
N THR A 166 -6.40 -6.01 17.76
CA THR A 166 -5.38 -7.05 17.65
C THR A 166 -5.56 -7.82 16.37
N ASP A 167 -4.45 -8.18 15.74
CA ASP A 167 -4.42 -9.13 14.64
C ASP A 167 -3.24 -10.06 14.77
N LEU A 168 -3.50 -11.33 14.56
CA LEU A 168 -2.52 -12.41 14.51
C LEU A 168 -2.51 -12.96 13.10
N ASN A 169 -1.37 -12.83 12.41
CA ASN A 169 -1.15 -13.32 11.07
C ASN A 169 -0.12 -14.44 11.05
N TYR A 170 -0.43 -15.51 10.35
CA TYR A 170 0.52 -16.54 9.96
C TYR A 170 0.67 -16.52 8.45
N GLU A 171 1.89 -16.42 7.97
CA GLU A 171 2.24 -16.43 6.55
C GLU A 171 3.23 -17.57 6.27
N HIS A 172 2.95 -18.33 5.24
CA HIS A 172 3.85 -19.32 4.68
C HIS A 172 4.13 -18.99 3.22
N ASP A 173 5.38 -18.62 2.96
CA ASP A 173 5.89 -18.37 1.62
C ASP A 173 6.88 -19.44 1.20
N HIS A 174 6.87 -19.81 -0.07
CA HIS A 174 7.95 -20.60 -0.65
C HIS A 174 8.20 -20.18 -2.09
N ASN A 175 9.46 -20.24 -2.47
CA ASN A 175 9.94 -20.05 -3.84
C ASN A 175 11.10 -21.00 -4.13
N LEU A 176 11.40 -21.15 -5.41
CA LEU A 176 12.59 -21.88 -5.86
C LEU A 176 13.64 -20.88 -6.32
N ASP A 177 14.89 -21.07 -5.91
CA ASP A 177 16.04 -20.29 -6.36
C ASP A 177 16.52 -20.81 -7.72
N TYR A 178 15.63 -20.76 -8.73
CA TYR A 178 15.79 -21.38 -10.05
C TYR A 178 16.65 -20.57 -11.04
N GLY A 179 17.27 -19.47 -10.60
CA GLY A 179 18.03 -18.54 -11.45
C GLY A 179 19.26 -19.11 -12.13
N PHE A 180 19.25 -20.36 -12.60
CA PHE A 180 20.33 -21.02 -13.32
C PHE A 180 19.82 -21.91 -14.45
N THR A 181 20.57 -21.99 -15.54
CA THR A 181 20.24 -22.85 -16.68
C THR A 181 20.80 -24.24 -16.50
N ASP A 182 20.32 -25.21 -17.30
CA ASP A 182 20.85 -26.55 -17.31
C ASP A 182 22.33 -26.59 -17.73
N SER A 183 22.73 -25.70 -18.64
CA SER A 183 24.13 -25.55 -19.06
C SER A 183 25.02 -24.99 -17.94
N THR A 184 24.54 -24.02 -17.18
CA THR A 184 25.25 -23.47 -16.01
C THR A 184 25.40 -24.54 -14.93
N LEU A 185 24.33 -25.30 -14.66
CA LEU A 185 24.35 -26.38 -13.68
C LEU A 185 25.38 -27.43 -14.02
N GLN A 186 25.45 -27.85 -15.29
CA GLN A 186 26.43 -28.83 -15.78
C GLN A 186 27.86 -28.26 -15.72
N ALA A 187 28.04 -26.98 -16.11
CA ALA A 187 29.37 -26.37 -16.15
C ALA A 187 29.97 -26.16 -14.76
N VAL A 188 29.14 -25.74 -13.78
CA VAL A 188 29.60 -25.36 -12.43
C VAL A 188 29.67 -26.58 -11.51
N LEU A 189 28.64 -27.42 -11.49
CA LEU A 189 28.50 -28.51 -10.52
C LEU A 189 28.70 -29.90 -11.16
N GLY A 190 28.83 -29.99 -12.48
CA GLY A 190 28.91 -31.28 -13.19
C GLY A 190 27.64 -32.13 -13.05
N ARG A 191 26.51 -31.52 -12.70
CA ARG A 191 25.22 -32.19 -12.46
C ARG A 191 24.24 -31.94 -13.61
N VAL A 192 23.34 -32.88 -13.81
CA VAL A 192 22.17 -32.72 -14.68
C VAL A 192 20.95 -32.40 -13.82
N ARG A 193 19.96 -31.72 -14.39
CA ARG A 193 18.75 -31.26 -13.66
C ARG A 193 18.05 -32.40 -12.90
N ASP A 194 17.92 -33.55 -13.50
CA ASP A 194 17.25 -34.72 -12.91
C ASP A 194 17.98 -35.29 -11.66
N SER A 195 19.26 -34.92 -11.46
CA SER A 195 20.05 -35.32 -10.29
C SER A 195 19.93 -34.33 -9.11
N VAL A 196 19.24 -33.21 -9.31
CA VAL A 196 19.05 -32.15 -8.29
C VAL A 196 17.63 -32.24 -7.76
N LYS A 197 17.49 -32.35 -6.44
CA LYS A 197 16.17 -32.33 -5.80
C LYS A 197 15.64 -30.91 -5.69
N LEU A 198 14.31 -30.76 -5.73
CA LEU A 198 13.67 -29.45 -5.55
C LEU A 198 14.03 -28.81 -4.20
N ASP A 199 14.19 -29.63 -3.18
CA ASP A 199 14.53 -29.15 -1.83
C ASP A 199 15.96 -28.59 -1.72
N ASP A 200 16.86 -28.91 -2.68
CA ASP A 200 18.22 -28.36 -2.72
C ASP A 200 18.23 -26.85 -3.08
N TYR A 201 17.16 -26.33 -3.68
CA TYR A 201 17.01 -24.91 -4.05
C TYR A 201 15.62 -24.33 -3.74
N ARG A 202 14.89 -24.93 -2.79
CA ARG A 202 13.62 -24.41 -2.27
C ARG A 202 13.86 -23.56 -1.02
N ALA A 203 13.53 -22.29 -1.09
CA ALA A 203 13.43 -21.42 0.05
C ALA A 203 11.99 -21.40 0.58
N SER A 204 11.78 -21.69 1.86
CA SER A 204 10.47 -21.61 2.51
C SER A 204 10.58 -20.79 3.78
N TYR A 205 9.61 -19.92 3.99
CA TYR A 205 9.54 -18.97 5.09
C TYR A 205 8.23 -19.14 5.84
N ASN A 206 8.31 -19.16 7.14
CA ASN A 206 7.15 -19.13 8.01
C ASN A 206 7.26 -17.90 8.88
N ILE A 207 6.19 -17.12 8.96
CA ILE A 207 6.18 -15.87 9.69
C ILE A 207 4.91 -15.81 10.52
N VAL A 208 5.08 -15.57 11.81
CA VAL A 208 3.99 -15.26 12.72
C VAL A 208 4.12 -13.79 13.12
N THR A 209 3.09 -13.00 12.85
CA THR A 209 3.05 -11.59 13.21
C THR A 209 1.87 -11.33 14.13
N TRP A 210 2.10 -10.69 15.25
CA TRP A 210 1.07 -10.28 16.19
C TRP A 210 1.12 -8.77 16.40
N ASN A 211 0.06 -8.08 16.02
CA ASN A 211 -0.12 -6.65 16.24
C ASN A 211 -1.14 -6.42 17.34
N ILE A 212 -0.84 -5.53 18.27
CA ILE A 212 -1.74 -5.08 19.34
C ILE A 212 -1.72 -3.56 19.35
N GLY A 213 -2.89 -2.96 19.18
CA GLY A 213 -3.06 -1.51 19.22
C GLY A 213 -4.02 -1.10 20.33
N PHE A 214 -3.62 -0.13 21.11
CA PHE A 214 -4.43 0.49 22.16
C PHE A 214 -4.56 1.97 21.88
N LYS A 215 -5.79 2.46 21.76
CA LYS A 215 -6.08 3.85 21.36
C LYS A 215 -7.14 4.48 22.22
N ASN A 216 -6.90 5.72 22.64
CA ASN A 216 -7.94 6.57 23.20
C ASN A 216 -8.65 7.31 22.06
N MET A 217 -9.93 6.98 21.84
CA MET A 217 -10.79 7.62 20.81
C MET A 217 -11.33 8.97 21.27
N GLN A 218 -10.51 9.80 21.92
CA GLN A 218 -10.92 11.12 22.38
C GLN A 218 -11.16 12.05 21.18
N LEU A 219 -12.40 12.55 21.06
CA LEU A 219 -12.79 13.47 19.99
C LEU A 219 -12.42 14.94 20.29
N ASP A 220 -12.20 15.26 21.56
CA ASP A 220 -11.85 16.61 22.00
C ASP A 220 -10.32 16.78 21.94
N VAL A 221 -9.84 17.52 20.96
CA VAL A 221 -8.41 17.79 20.78
C VAL A 221 -7.75 18.54 21.95
N ASN A 222 -8.54 19.19 22.82
CA ASN A 222 -8.01 19.85 24.03
C ASN A 222 -7.82 18.87 25.20
N LYS A 223 -8.10 17.59 25.01
CA LYS A 223 -7.83 16.53 25.98
C LYS A 223 -6.67 15.68 25.47
N LEU A 224 -6.00 15.05 26.41
CA LEU A 224 -4.91 14.16 26.09
C LEU A 224 -5.41 12.96 25.28
N GLY A 225 -4.94 12.86 24.04
CA GLY A 225 -5.09 11.67 23.21
C GLY A 225 -3.80 10.85 23.25
N TYR A 226 -3.93 9.54 23.20
CA TYR A 226 -2.78 8.63 23.16
C TYR A 226 -3.10 7.36 22.39
N GLU A 227 -2.07 6.82 21.78
CA GLU A 227 -2.09 5.56 21.08
C GLU A 227 -0.79 4.80 21.39
N ALA A 228 -0.89 3.49 21.55
CA ALA A 228 0.27 2.62 21.74
C ALA A 228 0.10 1.38 20.87
N ASN A 229 1.15 0.98 20.17
CA ASN A 229 1.15 -0.18 19.30
C ASN A 229 2.34 -1.08 19.64
N LEU A 230 2.07 -2.38 19.65
CA LEU A 230 3.05 -3.44 19.76
C LEU A 230 2.97 -4.27 18.48
N HIS A 231 4.09 -4.44 17.81
CA HIS A 231 4.27 -5.38 16.71
C HIS A 231 5.32 -6.41 17.10
N LEU A 232 4.95 -7.67 17.06
CA LEU A 232 5.83 -8.81 17.28
C LEU A 232 5.81 -9.67 16.03
N SER A 233 6.98 -9.97 15.46
CA SER A 233 7.12 -10.85 14.31
C SER A 233 8.23 -11.86 14.53
N ASP A 234 7.91 -13.13 14.33
CA ASP A 234 8.85 -14.25 14.41
C ASP A 234 8.89 -14.94 13.04
N LEU A 235 10.09 -15.01 12.47
CA LEU A 235 10.35 -15.60 11.15
C LEU A 235 11.36 -16.74 11.29
N TRP A 236 11.04 -17.88 10.67
CA TRP A 236 11.97 -18.99 10.50
C TRP A 236 11.93 -19.53 9.08
N ALA A 237 13.09 -19.90 8.55
CA ALA A 237 13.25 -20.29 7.15
C ALA A 237 14.05 -21.59 6.98
N THR A 238 13.92 -22.21 5.80
CA THR A 238 14.54 -23.49 5.45
C THR A 238 16.05 -23.48 5.57
N TRP A 239 16.70 -22.35 5.19
CA TRP A 239 18.16 -22.22 5.23
C TRP A 239 18.71 -21.85 6.61
N GLY A 240 17.91 -22.05 7.67
CA GLY A 240 18.34 -21.83 9.05
C GLY A 240 18.30 -20.38 9.53
N GLN A 241 17.67 -19.48 8.77
CA GLN A 241 17.43 -18.10 9.25
C GLN A 241 16.33 -18.12 10.30
N ASN A 242 16.55 -17.36 11.37
CA ASN A 242 15.54 -17.00 12.34
C ASN A 242 15.66 -15.50 12.62
N GLU A 243 14.54 -14.80 12.64
CA GLU A 243 14.46 -13.38 12.97
C GLU A 243 13.28 -13.13 13.90
N LEU A 244 13.55 -12.55 15.06
CA LEU A 244 12.52 -12.05 15.96
C LEU A 244 12.58 -10.53 15.95
N ASN A 245 11.49 -9.89 15.54
CA ASN A 245 11.32 -8.44 15.57
C ASN A 245 10.28 -8.04 16.60
N LEU A 246 10.60 -7.01 17.40
CA LEU A 246 9.71 -6.39 18.36
C LEU A 246 9.75 -4.89 18.15
N ASN A 247 8.63 -4.32 17.67
CA ASN A 247 8.46 -2.88 17.53
C ASN A 247 7.42 -2.38 18.53
N LEU A 248 7.79 -1.34 19.27
CA LEU A 248 6.94 -0.62 20.19
C LEU A 248 6.84 0.82 19.70
N SER A 249 5.64 1.29 19.44
CA SER A 249 5.41 2.69 19.08
C SER A 249 4.31 3.31 19.94
N GLY A 250 4.43 4.60 20.18
CA GLY A 250 3.45 5.35 20.95
C GLY A 250 3.34 6.78 20.46
N ASP A 251 2.11 7.27 20.46
CA ASP A 251 1.74 8.62 20.12
C ASP A 251 1.00 9.26 21.28
N VAL A 252 1.36 10.49 21.60
CA VAL A 252 0.65 11.31 22.57
C VAL A 252 0.40 12.66 21.93
N HIS A 253 -0.82 13.18 22.06
CA HIS A 253 -1.15 14.49 21.53
C HIS A 253 -2.02 15.30 22.47
N TYR A 254 -1.86 16.62 22.39
CA TYR A 254 -2.60 17.58 23.18
C TYR A 254 -2.80 18.90 22.42
N GLY A 255 -4.02 19.38 22.36
CA GLY A 255 -4.36 20.66 21.75
C GLY A 255 -4.12 21.83 22.70
N PHE A 256 -3.52 22.90 22.20
CA PHE A 256 -3.22 24.11 22.97
C PHE A 256 -3.53 25.38 22.16
N PRO A 257 -3.84 26.49 22.81
CA PRO A 257 -3.99 27.76 22.14
C PRO A 257 -2.61 28.33 21.76
N LEU A 258 -2.36 28.47 20.44
CA LEU A 258 -1.07 28.98 19.95
C LEU A 258 -1.02 30.52 20.02
N LEU A 259 -2.08 31.19 19.57
CA LEU A 259 -2.33 32.64 19.61
C LEU A 259 -3.80 32.86 19.83
N ARG A 260 -4.26 34.11 20.12
CA ARG A 260 -5.67 34.41 20.47
C ARG A 260 -6.71 33.77 19.51
N GLU A 261 -6.38 33.52 18.27
CA GLU A 261 -7.29 33.02 17.22
C GLU A 261 -6.88 31.65 16.64
N TYR A 262 -5.67 31.14 16.97
CA TYR A 262 -5.13 29.93 16.36
C TYR A 262 -4.97 28.82 17.40
N LYS A 263 -5.36 27.60 17.00
CA LYS A 263 -5.18 26.40 17.80
C LYS A 263 -4.07 25.55 17.18
N GLY A 264 -3.20 25.03 18.01
CA GLY A 264 -2.19 24.06 17.65
C GLY A 264 -2.42 22.74 18.36
N VAL A 265 -1.91 21.66 17.80
CA VAL A 265 -1.88 20.35 18.45
C VAL A 265 -0.43 19.92 18.50
N ALA A 266 0.08 19.70 19.70
CA ALA A 266 1.41 19.14 19.92
C ALA A 266 1.33 17.63 19.97
N TYR A 267 2.27 16.98 19.34
CA TYR A 267 2.42 15.54 19.27
C TYR A 267 3.81 15.13 19.73
N LEU A 268 3.88 13.98 20.32
CA LEU A 268 5.11 13.26 20.57
C LEU A 268 4.92 11.84 20.10
N HIS A 269 5.66 11.45 19.08
CA HIS A 269 5.78 10.07 18.63
C HIS A 269 7.10 9.49 19.12
N ALA A 270 7.07 8.26 19.62
CA ALA A 270 8.25 7.51 19.98
C ALA A 270 8.14 6.08 19.47
N GLU A 271 9.22 5.56 18.92
CA GLU A 271 9.28 4.20 18.38
C GLU A 271 10.61 3.55 18.79
N TRP A 272 10.51 2.32 19.21
CA TRP A 272 11.65 1.44 19.39
C TRP A 272 11.46 0.18 18.58
N ASP A 273 12.43 -0.13 17.75
CA ASP A 273 12.47 -1.32 16.92
C ASP A 273 13.70 -2.14 17.30
N GLY A 274 13.47 -3.31 17.86
CA GLY A 274 14.51 -4.24 18.27
C GLY A 274 14.34 -5.57 17.55
N TYR A 275 15.40 -6.11 16.99
CA TYR A 275 15.35 -7.41 16.38
C TYR A 275 16.61 -8.22 16.64
N THR A 276 16.41 -9.53 16.72
CA THR A 276 17.47 -10.52 16.76
C THR A 276 17.45 -11.30 15.48
N HIS A 277 18.59 -11.54 14.92
CA HIS A 277 18.75 -12.34 13.72
C HIS A 277 19.80 -13.42 13.97
N SER A 278 19.51 -14.63 13.54
CA SER A 278 20.47 -15.72 13.58
C SER A 278 20.39 -16.59 12.32
N VAL A 279 21.53 -17.04 11.84
CA VAL A 279 21.64 -18.00 10.75
C VAL A 279 22.40 -19.21 11.24
N SER A 280 21.76 -20.37 11.20
CA SER A 280 22.39 -21.64 11.54
C SER A 280 22.77 -22.38 10.27
N ARG A 281 24.07 -22.44 9.97
CA ARG A 281 24.59 -23.09 8.76
C ARG A 281 24.73 -24.61 8.90
N ASN A 282 23.87 -25.27 9.67
CA ASN A 282 23.91 -26.73 9.94
C ASN A 282 23.78 -27.61 8.68
N GLY A 283 24.60 -27.36 7.67
CA GLY A 283 24.69 -28.16 6.43
C GLY A 283 23.60 -27.90 5.41
N HIS A 284 22.65 -27.01 5.66
CA HIS A 284 21.62 -26.57 4.69
C HIS A 284 22.00 -25.21 4.13
N VAL A 285 22.54 -25.21 2.93
CA VAL A 285 22.85 -24.00 2.15
C VAL A 285 22.20 -24.12 0.78
N PRO A 286 21.77 -22.99 0.17
CA PRO A 286 21.24 -23.03 -1.18
C PRO A 286 22.21 -23.68 -2.17
N LEU A 287 21.67 -24.30 -3.20
CA LEU A 287 22.45 -24.95 -4.25
C LEU A 287 23.41 -23.95 -4.93
N GLY A 288 24.65 -24.36 -5.12
CA GLY A 288 25.68 -23.54 -5.76
C GLY A 288 26.61 -22.80 -4.81
N TYR A 289 26.43 -22.92 -3.50
CA TYR A 289 27.34 -22.37 -2.51
C TYR A 289 28.74 -23.00 -2.65
N MET A 290 29.74 -22.17 -2.89
CA MET A 290 31.12 -22.62 -3.20
C MET A 290 32.03 -22.75 -1.97
N PRO A 291 31.95 -21.86 -0.95
CA PRO A 291 32.74 -22.01 0.26
C PRO A 291 32.41 -23.29 1.02
N ALA A 292 33.37 -23.84 1.73
CA ALA A 292 33.12 -25.00 2.60
C ALA A 292 32.03 -24.62 3.64
N PRO A 293 30.98 -25.42 3.80
CA PRO A 293 29.93 -25.12 4.77
C PRO A 293 30.53 -25.07 6.18
N THR A 294 30.37 -23.93 6.84
CA THR A 294 30.75 -23.75 8.24
C THR A 294 29.57 -24.17 9.12
N THR A 295 29.85 -24.72 10.29
CA THR A 295 28.82 -25.08 11.28
C THR A 295 28.49 -23.92 12.22
N ASP A 296 29.07 -22.74 11.97
CA ASP A 296 28.94 -21.60 12.84
C ASP A 296 27.54 -20.96 12.72
N THR A 297 27.01 -20.57 13.87
CA THR A 297 25.79 -19.79 13.95
C THR A 297 26.14 -18.31 14.07
N VAL A 298 25.80 -17.52 13.05
CA VAL A 298 25.90 -16.07 13.13
C VAL A 298 24.69 -15.55 13.89
N ARG A 299 24.93 -14.71 14.90
CA ARG A 299 23.84 -14.06 15.67
C ARG A 299 24.09 -12.55 15.67
N GLY A 300 23.04 -11.79 15.46
CA GLY A 300 23.04 -10.34 15.56
C GLY A 300 21.89 -9.84 16.43
N TYR A 301 22.14 -8.78 17.17
CA TYR A 301 21.11 -8.02 17.88
C TYR A 301 21.21 -6.57 17.45
N ARG A 302 20.09 -5.98 17.08
CA ARG A 302 20.00 -4.67 16.45
C ARG A 302 18.88 -3.86 17.09
N ASN A 303 19.08 -2.56 17.21
CA ASN A 303 18.08 -1.65 17.75
C ASN A 303 18.02 -0.36 16.92
N LEU A 304 16.82 0.17 16.80
CA LEU A 304 16.55 1.49 16.27
C LEU A 304 15.60 2.21 17.20
N VAL A 305 15.91 3.44 17.60
CA VAL A 305 15.00 4.28 18.38
C VAL A 305 14.73 5.54 17.62
N LYS A 306 13.47 5.94 17.53
CA LYS A 306 13.03 7.20 16.92
C LYS A 306 12.17 7.97 17.88
N VAL A 307 12.40 9.28 17.97
CA VAL A 307 11.56 10.22 18.73
C VAL A 307 11.24 11.40 17.84
N ASN A 308 9.98 11.68 17.63
CA ASN A 308 9.49 12.77 16.79
C ASN A 308 8.53 13.68 17.56
N PRO A 309 8.99 14.77 18.16
CA PRO A 309 8.14 15.86 18.62
C PRO A 309 7.74 16.76 17.45
N TYR A 310 6.45 17.03 17.28
CA TYR A 310 5.95 17.92 16.24
C TYR A 310 4.69 18.67 16.67
N VAL A 311 4.38 19.71 15.93
CA VAL A 311 3.21 20.57 16.15
C VAL A 311 2.49 20.79 14.84
N ASP A 312 1.19 20.56 14.85
CA ASP A 312 0.27 20.89 13.75
C ASP A 312 -0.52 22.15 14.08
N PHE A 313 -0.52 23.11 13.18
CA PHE A 313 -1.31 24.34 13.35
C PHE A 313 -1.71 24.97 12.02
N PHE A 314 -2.77 25.80 12.09
CA PHE A 314 -3.22 26.61 10.96
C PHE A 314 -2.86 28.07 11.20
N PHE A 315 -2.24 28.68 10.20
CA PHE A 315 -1.89 30.09 10.24
C PHE A 315 -2.13 30.76 8.89
N SER A 316 -2.98 31.77 8.85
CA SER A 316 -3.26 32.57 7.64
C SER A 316 -3.59 31.74 6.39
N GLY A 317 -4.38 30.66 6.55
CA GLY A 317 -4.76 29.75 5.47
C GLY A 317 -3.66 28.77 5.04
N LEU A 318 -2.55 28.72 5.77
CA LEU A 318 -1.53 27.69 5.69
C LEU A 318 -1.82 26.61 6.74
N GLN A 319 -1.71 25.36 6.35
CA GLN A 319 -1.58 24.23 7.27
C GLN A 319 -0.09 23.95 7.43
N ILE A 320 0.39 23.98 8.64
CA ILE A 320 1.81 23.82 8.96
C ILE A 320 1.94 22.65 9.92
N HIS A 321 2.73 21.68 9.51
CA HIS A 321 3.28 20.62 10.33
C HIS A 321 4.75 20.95 10.54
N SER A 322 5.21 21.00 11.77
CA SER A 322 6.60 21.34 12.08
C SER A 322 7.12 20.51 13.24
N GLY A 323 8.15 19.75 12.97
CA GLY A 323 8.81 18.86 13.90
C GLY A 323 10.23 18.52 13.48
N PHE A 324 10.79 17.56 14.17
CA PHE A 324 12.06 16.93 13.83
C PHE A 324 12.10 15.51 14.37
N ILE A 325 12.87 14.65 13.73
CA ILE A 325 13.05 13.25 14.17
C ILE A 325 14.48 13.10 14.69
N VAL A 326 14.60 12.54 15.88
CA VAL A 326 15.88 12.07 16.43
C VAL A 326 15.90 10.56 16.33
N GLY A 327 16.82 10.03 15.52
CA GLY A 327 17.02 8.60 15.33
C GLY A 327 18.33 8.13 15.98
N TRP A 328 18.27 7.08 16.78
CA TRP A 328 19.44 6.38 17.28
C TRP A 328 19.62 5.08 16.51
N ASP A 329 20.71 5.01 15.73
CA ASP A 329 21.03 3.87 14.86
C ASP A 329 21.99 2.90 15.57
N GLY A 330 21.47 1.81 16.08
CA GLY A 330 22.25 0.68 16.58
C GLY A 330 22.22 -0.53 15.62
N ILE A 331 21.84 -0.32 14.36
CA ILE A 331 21.74 -1.35 13.33
C ILE A 331 23.01 -1.45 12.52
N SER A 332 23.39 -0.34 11.87
CA SER A 332 24.49 -0.32 10.91
C SER A 332 25.84 -0.61 11.57
N THR A 333 26.04 -0.13 12.79
CA THR A 333 27.26 -0.30 13.58
C THR A 333 26.91 -0.56 15.05
N PRO A 334 26.64 -1.80 15.46
CA PRO A 334 26.18 -2.10 16.83
C PRO A 334 27.13 -1.61 17.94
N ASP A 335 28.45 -1.61 17.66
CA ASP A 335 29.48 -1.21 18.60
C ASP A 335 29.68 0.31 18.69
N THR A 336 29.20 1.07 17.69
CA THR A 336 29.35 2.53 17.58
C THR A 336 28.04 3.15 17.13
N ALA A 337 27.00 3.00 17.97
CA ALA A 337 25.69 3.57 17.67
C ALA A 337 25.75 5.07 17.43
N THR A 338 25.06 5.53 16.40
CA THR A 338 25.08 6.93 15.97
C THR A 338 23.71 7.59 16.13
N VAL A 339 23.70 8.89 16.43
CA VAL A 339 22.48 9.70 16.53
C VAL A 339 22.36 10.58 15.29
N HIS A 340 21.18 10.56 14.71
CA HIS A 340 20.83 11.32 13.52
C HIS A 340 19.67 12.25 13.78
N PHE A 341 19.67 13.41 13.11
CA PHE A 341 18.59 14.39 13.17
C PHE A 341 18.00 14.57 11.77
N PHE A 342 16.69 14.50 11.68
CA PHE A 342 15.97 14.68 10.43
C PHE A 342 14.92 15.79 10.57
N PRO A 343 14.71 16.61 9.54
CA PRO A 343 13.64 17.58 9.52
C PRO A 343 12.30 16.84 9.38
N ASP A 344 11.23 17.47 9.89
CA ASP A 344 9.86 17.04 9.71
C ASP A 344 8.97 18.28 9.58
N LEU A 345 9.04 18.90 8.39
CA LEU A 345 8.35 20.13 8.07
C LEU A 345 7.48 19.93 6.83
N VAL A 346 6.19 20.20 6.95
CA VAL A 346 5.25 20.23 5.81
C VAL A 346 4.43 21.51 5.88
N VAL A 347 4.44 22.26 4.79
CA VAL A 347 3.61 23.45 4.63
C VAL A 347 2.67 23.26 3.45
N SER A 348 1.38 23.37 3.69
CA SER A 348 0.38 23.21 2.65
C SER A 348 -0.59 24.39 2.59
N LYS A 349 -1.04 24.70 1.39
CA LYS A 349 -2.02 25.75 1.13
C LYS A 349 -3.01 25.33 0.06
N LYS A 350 -4.27 25.70 0.28
CA LYS A 350 -5.35 25.51 -0.69
C LYS A 350 -5.59 26.80 -1.45
N PHE A 351 -5.82 26.69 -2.76
CA PHE A 351 -6.09 27.78 -3.68
C PHE A 351 -7.37 27.50 -4.48
N PHE A 352 -7.90 28.51 -5.14
CA PHE A 352 -9.06 28.42 -6.04
C PHE A 352 -10.28 27.71 -5.41
N LYS A 353 -10.70 28.15 -4.23
CA LYS A 353 -11.82 27.56 -3.46
C LYS A 353 -11.58 26.06 -3.19
N ASP A 354 -10.39 25.73 -2.72
CA ASP A 354 -9.93 24.38 -2.38
C ASP A 354 -9.73 23.40 -3.56
N ASN A 355 -9.86 23.88 -4.79
CA ASN A 355 -9.66 23.02 -5.97
C ASN A 355 -8.18 22.68 -6.22
N LEU A 356 -7.24 23.50 -5.77
CA LEU A 356 -5.81 23.23 -5.86
C LEU A 356 -5.20 23.25 -4.46
N ALA A 357 -4.63 22.14 -4.05
CA ALA A 357 -3.80 22.03 -2.84
C ALA A 357 -2.33 21.88 -3.24
N VAL A 358 -1.48 22.74 -2.71
CA VAL A 358 -0.03 22.66 -2.91
C VAL A 358 0.62 22.43 -1.56
N SER A 359 1.56 21.51 -1.48
CA SER A 359 2.36 21.24 -0.29
C SER A 359 3.85 21.19 -0.62
N LEU A 360 4.63 21.78 0.27
CA LEU A 360 6.07 21.69 0.31
C LEU A 360 6.45 20.91 1.56
N ALA A 361 7.29 19.91 1.42
CA ALA A 361 7.78 19.11 2.53
C ALA A 361 9.30 19.07 2.54
N ALA A 362 9.86 19.18 3.72
CA ALA A 362 11.25 18.86 4.02
C ALA A 362 11.21 17.86 5.18
N THR A 363 11.31 16.59 4.86
CA THR A 363 11.18 15.49 5.81
C THR A 363 12.42 14.61 5.74
N GLY A 364 12.52 13.66 6.63
CA GLY A 364 13.58 12.67 6.58
C GLY A 364 13.29 11.55 7.57
N GLY A 365 14.16 10.56 7.59
CA GLY A 365 13.97 9.43 8.47
C GLY A 365 15.11 8.43 8.40
N ILE A 366 14.99 7.45 9.28
CA ILE A 366 15.85 6.28 9.33
C ILE A 366 14.95 5.05 9.40
N GLU A 367 15.22 4.08 8.53
CA GLU A 367 14.44 2.87 8.39
C GLU A 367 15.33 1.63 8.58
N ALA A 368 14.89 0.73 9.44
CA ALA A 368 15.56 -0.55 9.61
C ALA A 368 15.31 -1.44 8.40
N VAL A 369 16.37 -1.98 7.82
CA VAL A 369 16.29 -3.01 6.79
C VAL A 369 16.65 -4.34 7.46
N ASN A 370 15.65 -5.06 7.92
CA ASN A 370 15.79 -6.39 8.49
C ASN A 370 15.73 -7.47 7.40
N TRP A 371 15.99 -8.72 7.75
CA TRP A 371 16.02 -9.81 6.78
C TRP A 371 14.66 -10.06 6.13
N ASN A 372 13.58 -9.94 6.88
CA ASN A 372 12.22 -10.04 6.35
C ASN A 372 11.92 -8.96 5.30
N THR A 373 12.38 -7.71 5.53
CA THR A 373 12.28 -6.63 4.55
C THR A 373 13.09 -6.93 3.29
N LEU A 374 14.32 -7.41 3.45
CA LEU A 374 15.18 -7.79 2.30
C LEU A 374 14.50 -8.85 1.41
N ARG A 375 13.96 -9.93 2.01
CA ARG A 375 13.31 -11.00 1.24
C ARG A 375 12.02 -10.56 0.54
N GLN A 376 11.30 -9.59 1.11
CA GLN A 376 10.09 -9.03 0.46
C GLN A 376 10.43 -8.25 -0.80
N VAL A 377 11.60 -7.60 -0.83
CA VAL A 377 12.08 -6.88 -2.01
C VAL A 377 12.69 -7.86 -3.02
N ASN A 378 13.56 -8.75 -2.54
CA ASN A 378 14.18 -9.79 -3.36
C ASN A 378 14.11 -11.15 -2.63
N PRO A 379 13.26 -12.08 -3.08
CA PRO A 379 13.12 -13.39 -2.42
C PRO A 379 14.35 -14.31 -2.58
N TYR A 380 15.30 -13.96 -3.42
CA TYR A 380 16.48 -14.76 -3.76
C TYR A 380 17.74 -14.28 -3.05
N ILE A 381 17.62 -13.85 -1.80
CA ILE A 381 18.73 -13.31 -1.01
C ILE A 381 19.51 -14.39 -0.25
N ALA A 382 20.79 -14.13 -0.06
CA ALA A 382 21.67 -14.97 0.74
C ALA A 382 21.14 -15.09 2.19
N PRO A 383 21.25 -16.29 2.80
CA PRO A 383 20.80 -16.48 4.19
C PRO A 383 21.47 -15.57 5.21
N ASP A 384 22.71 -15.18 4.97
CA ASP A 384 23.56 -14.34 5.80
C ASP A 384 23.68 -12.90 5.29
N ALA A 385 22.68 -12.43 4.58
CA ALA A 385 22.62 -11.08 4.04
C ALA A 385 22.83 -10.01 5.11
N ASP A 386 23.69 -9.02 4.84
CA ASP A 386 23.97 -7.89 5.74
C ASP A 386 22.73 -7.00 5.87
N GLN A 387 22.50 -6.50 7.07
CA GLN A 387 21.34 -5.70 7.43
C GLN A 387 21.84 -4.33 7.92
N ARG A 388 21.27 -3.25 7.36
CA ARG A 388 21.61 -1.89 7.73
C ARG A 388 20.37 -1.06 7.94
N ALA A 389 20.55 0.21 8.33
CA ALA A 389 19.48 1.19 8.32
C ALA A 389 19.71 2.17 7.17
N THR A 390 18.71 2.37 6.34
CA THR A 390 18.69 3.40 5.29
C THR A 390 18.26 4.73 5.89
N LYS A 391 19.00 5.79 5.60
CA LYS A 391 18.72 7.16 6.02
C LYS A 391 18.39 8.03 4.82
N HIS A 392 17.36 8.87 4.95
CA HIS A 392 16.96 9.73 3.84
C HIS A 392 16.54 11.12 4.32
N TYR A 393 16.75 12.09 3.42
CA TYR A 393 16.24 13.46 3.54
C TYR A 393 15.48 13.77 2.26
N ASP A 394 14.20 14.13 2.39
CA ASP A 394 13.26 14.29 1.31
C ASP A 394 12.81 15.74 1.19
N PHE A 395 12.97 16.32 0.02
CA PHE A 395 12.42 17.61 -0.35
C PHE A 395 11.37 17.40 -1.41
N LEU A 396 10.09 17.59 -1.05
CA LEU A 396 8.95 17.22 -1.88
C LEU A 396 8.08 18.44 -2.16
N LEU A 397 7.72 18.61 -3.43
CA LEU A 397 6.65 19.49 -3.88
C LEU A 397 5.52 18.62 -4.40
N LYS A 398 4.32 18.78 -3.83
CA LYS A 398 3.11 18.09 -4.29
C LYS A 398 2.03 19.10 -4.63
N ALA A 399 1.34 18.86 -5.74
CA ALA A 399 0.19 19.64 -6.16
C ALA A 399 -0.96 18.70 -6.52
N ARG A 400 -2.07 18.86 -5.82
CA ARG A 400 -3.32 18.13 -6.08
C ARG A 400 -4.34 19.10 -6.65
N TRP A 401 -4.82 18.82 -7.84
CA TRP A 401 -5.75 19.68 -8.55
C TRP A 401 -7.04 18.94 -8.89
N THR A 402 -8.13 19.35 -8.29
CA THR A 402 -9.49 18.93 -8.63
C THR A 402 -10.00 19.79 -9.77
N LEU A 403 -9.74 19.36 -11.01
CA LEU A 403 -10.10 20.08 -12.24
C LEU A 403 -11.62 20.13 -12.43
N SER A 404 -12.32 19.06 -12.02
CA SER A 404 -13.77 18.97 -12.02
C SER A 404 -14.22 17.93 -10.99
N ARG A 405 -15.54 17.77 -10.80
CA ARG A 405 -16.08 16.69 -9.94
C ARG A 405 -15.67 15.28 -10.38
N LYS A 406 -15.24 15.13 -11.63
CA LYS A 406 -14.90 13.84 -12.25
C LYS A 406 -13.41 13.70 -12.58
N LEU A 407 -12.63 14.77 -12.50
CA LEU A 407 -11.24 14.79 -12.94
C LEU A 407 -10.33 15.39 -11.86
N GLU A 408 -9.39 14.59 -11.41
CA GLU A 408 -8.34 14.96 -10.47
C GLU A 408 -6.96 14.72 -11.11
N ALA A 409 -6.04 15.63 -10.85
CA ALA A 409 -4.64 15.49 -11.24
C ALA A 409 -3.75 15.71 -10.01
N ASN A 410 -2.75 14.86 -9.83
CA ASN A 410 -1.72 15.00 -8.82
C ASN A 410 -0.37 15.11 -9.54
N LEU A 411 0.44 16.08 -9.14
CA LEU A 411 1.81 16.26 -9.62
C LEU A 411 2.74 16.24 -8.43
N GLU A 412 3.89 15.63 -8.60
CA GLU A 412 4.93 15.61 -7.58
C GLU A 412 6.32 15.77 -8.18
N ALA A 413 7.16 16.49 -7.46
CA ALA A 413 8.58 16.59 -7.74
C ALA A 413 9.34 16.45 -6.41
N GLY A 414 10.33 15.60 -6.39
CA GLY A 414 11.07 15.27 -5.18
C GLY A 414 12.57 15.22 -5.44
N TYR A 415 13.34 15.64 -4.44
CA TYR A 415 14.78 15.41 -4.37
C TYR A 415 15.10 14.73 -3.05
N GLN A 416 15.71 13.55 -3.13
CA GLN A 416 16.08 12.73 -1.98
C GLN A 416 17.60 12.63 -1.87
N LEU A 417 18.10 12.80 -0.65
CA LEU A 417 19.47 12.47 -0.25
C LEU A 417 19.38 11.16 0.54
N MET A 418 20.04 10.11 0.08
CA MET A 418 19.97 8.78 0.69
C MET A 418 21.35 8.31 1.10
N GLN A 419 21.46 7.83 2.34
CA GLN A 419 22.63 7.12 2.85
C GLN A 419 22.27 5.66 3.07
N ASP A 420 23.15 4.76 2.66
CA ASP A 420 22.91 3.32 2.70
C ASP A 420 21.60 2.93 1.95
N ASP A 421 21.34 3.52 0.77
CA ASP A 421 20.19 3.14 -0.08
C ASP A 421 20.36 1.71 -0.58
N LEU A 422 19.32 0.90 -0.35
CA LEU A 422 19.34 -0.54 -0.61
C LEU A 422 19.20 -0.84 -2.10
N THR A 423 20.10 -1.63 -2.63
CA THR A 423 19.94 -2.38 -3.88
C THR A 423 20.54 -3.78 -3.72
N PHE A 424 20.70 -4.52 -4.80
CA PHE A 424 21.18 -5.90 -4.75
C PHE A 424 22.27 -6.16 -5.79
N THR A 425 23.15 -7.09 -5.49
CA THR A 425 24.17 -7.61 -6.41
C THR A 425 24.18 -9.12 -6.32
N LEU A 426 24.60 -9.80 -7.38
CA LEU A 426 24.80 -11.24 -7.36
C LEU A 426 25.86 -11.60 -6.31
N ASP A 427 25.58 -12.65 -5.54
CA ASP A 427 26.51 -13.11 -4.53
C ASP A 427 27.62 -13.97 -5.19
N PRO A 428 28.89 -13.54 -5.08
CA PRO A 428 30.01 -14.26 -5.70
C PRO A 428 30.28 -15.62 -5.07
N ASP A 429 29.81 -15.87 -3.84
CA ASP A 429 29.96 -17.13 -3.16
C ASP A 429 29.08 -18.25 -3.73
N TYR A 430 28.14 -17.89 -4.63
CA TYR A 430 27.26 -18.85 -5.32
C TYR A 430 27.63 -18.95 -6.80
N GLY A 431 28.32 -20.02 -7.16
CA GLY A 431 28.80 -20.23 -8.53
C GLY A 431 27.72 -20.37 -9.60
N LEU A 432 26.47 -20.66 -9.21
CA LEU A 432 25.31 -20.68 -10.11
C LEU A 432 24.73 -19.29 -10.39
N HIS A 433 25.20 -18.26 -9.72
CA HIS A 433 24.69 -16.87 -9.83
C HIS A 433 23.17 -16.75 -9.63
N ASN A 434 22.64 -17.54 -8.72
CA ASN A 434 21.21 -17.62 -8.40
C ASN A 434 20.84 -17.02 -7.06
N VAL A 435 21.76 -16.40 -6.35
CA VAL A 435 21.54 -15.80 -5.03
C VAL A 435 22.09 -14.38 -5.03
N TYR A 436 21.42 -13.49 -4.32
CA TYR A 436 21.75 -12.08 -4.21
C TYR A 436 22.16 -11.71 -2.79
N ARG A 437 22.99 -10.69 -2.69
CA ARG A 437 23.24 -9.99 -1.41
C ARG A 437 22.85 -8.52 -1.52
N PRO A 438 22.44 -7.89 -0.40
CA PRO A 438 22.17 -6.46 -0.39
C PRO A 438 23.45 -5.65 -0.64
N LEU A 439 23.29 -4.60 -1.39
CA LEU A 439 24.32 -3.58 -1.66
C LEU A 439 23.77 -2.24 -1.19
N TYR A 440 24.48 -1.57 -0.31
CA TYR A 440 24.11 -0.27 0.26
C TYR A 440 24.98 0.82 -0.33
N LEU A 441 24.37 1.82 -0.95
CA LEU A 441 25.05 2.91 -1.64
C LEU A 441 24.51 4.26 -1.21
N ASP A 442 25.40 5.21 -1.02
CA ASP A 442 24.99 6.61 -0.87
C ASP A 442 24.58 7.18 -2.22
N ASN A 443 23.39 7.73 -2.31
CA ASN A 443 22.81 8.16 -3.56
C ASN A 443 21.92 9.39 -3.40
N ASN A 444 21.75 10.14 -4.49
CA ASN A 444 20.74 11.19 -4.56
C ASN A 444 19.79 10.86 -5.71
N ARG A 445 18.52 11.10 -5.50
CA ARG A 445 17.47 10.82 -6.47
C ARG A 445 16.60 12.05 -6.71
N LEU A 446 16.55 12.51 -7.95
CA LEU A 446 15.51 13.41 -8.43
C LEU A 446 14.34 12.57 -8.94
N SER A 447 13.12 12.86 -8.50
CA SER A 447 11.90 12.24 -8.99
C SER A 447 10.92 13.30 -9.48
N ILE A 448 10.30 13.05 -10.64
CA ILE A 448 9.22 13.89 -11.16
C ILE A 448 8.13 12.94 -11.64
N GLY A 449 6.92 13.17 -11.19
CA GLY A 449 5.81 12.31 -11.55
C GLY A 449 4.46 12.97 -11.41
N GLY A 450 3.43 12.20 -11.75
CA GLY A 450 2.07 12.64 -11.58
C GLY A 450 1.06 11.57 -11.96
N THR A 451 -0.16 11.79 -11.51
CA THR A 451 -1.30 10.92 -11.78
C THR A 451 -2.51 11.74 -12.19
N VAL A 452 -3.30 11.21 -13.11
CA VAL A 452 -4.60 11.74 -13.49
C VAL A 452 -5.64 10.66 -13.26
N ALA A 453 -6.71 11.01 -12.58
CA ALA A 453 -7.84 10.14 -12.32
C ALA A 453 -9.12 10.76 -12.86
N PHE A 454 -9.84 9.99 -13.67
CA PHE A 454 -11.17 10.32 -14.14
C PHE A 454 -12.16 9.32 -13.56
N VAL A 455 -13.17 9.83 -12.84
CA VAL A 455 -14.23 9.03 -12.22
C VAL A 455 -15.57 9.57 -12.70
N ASN A 456 -16.27 8.78 -13.50
CA ASN A 456 -17.61 9.10 -13.94
C ASN A 456 -18.63 8.22 -13.23
N ASP A 457 -19.17 8.74 -12.14
CA ASP A 457 -20.05 8.04 -11.24
C ASP A 457 -19.45 6.65 -10.87
N GLU A 458 -20.27 5.64 -10.70
CA GLU A 458 -19.77 4.29 -10.44
C GLU A 458 -19.44 3.49 -11.71
N MET A 459 -19.71 4.06 -12.89
CA MET A 459 -19.65 3.34 -14.15
C MET A 459 -18.23 3.22 -14.71
N ILE A 460 -17.45 4.30 -14.68
CA ILE A 460 -16.11 4.33 -15.28
C ILE A 460 -15.12 5.00 -14.36
N THR A 461 -14.02 4.32 -14.08
CA THR A 461 -12.85 4.89 -13.41
C THR A 461 -11.64 4.66 -14.31
N LEU A 462 -10.96 5.74 -14.69
CA LEU A 462 -9.71 5.70 -15.44
C LEU A 462 -8.62 6.34 -14.58
N ARG A 463 -7.44 5.74 -14.53
CA ARG A 463 -6.27 6.31 -13.88
C ARG A 463 -5.06 6.12 -14.79
N ALA A 464 -4.26 7.15 -14.91
CA ALA A 464 -2.96 7.08 -15.55
C ALA A 464 -1.96 7.89 -14.75
N GLY A 465 -0.76 7.38 -14.62
CA GLY A 465 0.32 8.07 -13.91
C GLY A 465 1.66 7.48 -14.25
N GLY A 466 2.71 8.17 -13.81
CA GLY A 466 4.07 7.68 -13.98
C GLY A 466 5.06 8.61 -13.33
N HIS A 467 6.26 8.10 -13.13
CA HIS A 467 7.38 8.79 -12.52
C HIS A 467 8.62 8.61 -13.38
N TYR A 468 9.44 9.63 -13.36
CA TYR A 468 10.80 9.61 -13.89
C TYR A 468 11.78 9.81 -12.73
N TYR A 469 12.83 9.01 -12.71
CA TYR A 469 13.86 9.01 -11.70
C TYR A 469 15.22 9.29 -12.31
N ASN A 470 16.00 10.17 -11.67
CA ASN A 470 17.38 10.38 -12.02
C ASN A 470 18.24 10.16 -10.78
N TYR A 471 19.10 9.16 -10.85
CA TYR A 471 20.00 8.75 -9.77
C TYR A 471 21.39 9.32 -10.03
N THR A 472 22.05 9.84 -8.99
CA THR A 472 23.43 10.33 -9.11
C THR A 472 24.42 9.17 -9.27
N VAL A 473 24.15 8.05 -8.60
CA VAL A 473 24.92 6.80 -8.71
C VAL A 473 24.04 5.75 -9.36
N LEU A 474 24.62 4.98 -10.28
CA LEU A 474 23.90 3.87 -10.91
C LEU A 474 23.48 2.86 -9.85
N MET A 475 22.17 2.65 -9.75
CA MET A 475 21.55 1.68 -8.84
C MET A 475 21.16 0.43 -9.64
N PRO A 476 21.81 -0.72 -9.43
CA PRO A 476 21.38 -1.96 -10.06
C PRO A 476 19.90 -2.26 -9.78
N TYR A 477 19.20 -2.82 -10.75
CA TYR A 477 17.79 -3.25 -10.68
C TYR A 477 16.79 -2.14 -10.35
N ARG A 478 17.15 -0.86 -10.54
CA ARG A 478 16.26 0.29 -10.41
C ARG A 478 15.92 0.85 -11.78
N PRO A 479 14.63 1.02 -12.11
CA PRO A 479 14.22 1.64 -13.37
C PRO A 479 14.39 3.16 -13.33
N ASP A 480 14.66 3.76 -14.50
CA ASP A 480 14.70 5.22 -14.64
C ASP A 480 13.30 5.84 -14.74
N TRP A 481 12.28 5.05 -15.02
CA TRP A 481 10.89 5.48 -15.05
C TRP A 481 9.91 4.31 -14.87
N ASP A 482 8.73 4.65 -14.37
CA ASP A 482 7.58 3.76 -14.30
C ASP A 482 6.32 4.45 -14.82
N ALA A 483 5.33 3.67 -15.25
CA ALA A 483 4.02 4.18 -15.57
C ALA A 483 2.93 3.14 -15.26
N LEU A 484 1.80 3.63 -14.76
CA LEU A 484 0.61 2.85 -14.46
C LEU A 484 -0.57 3.41 -15.24
N VAL A 485 -1.31 2.56 -15.91
CA VAL A 485 -2.59 2.89 -16.54
C VAL A 485 -3.62 1.89 -16.09
N SER A 486 -4.76 2.33 -15.57
CA SER A 486 -5.84 1.42 -15.21
C SER A 486 -7.20 1.94 -15.65
N ALA A 487 -8.07 1.01 -16.02
CA ALA A 487 -9.44 1.26 -16.39
C ALA A 487 -10.35 0.26 -15.66
N LYS A 488 -11.37 0.77 -15.01
CA LYS A 488 -12.44 -0.02 -14.40
C LYS A 488 -13.76 0.42 -15.00
N VAL A 489 -14.56 -0.53 -15.50
CA VAL A 489 -15.88 -0.28 -16.07
C VAL A 489 -16.88 -1.20 -15.38
N ASN A 490 -17.90 -0.62 -14.77
CA ASN A 490 -19.06 -1.32 -14.24
C ASN A 490 -20.22 -1.15 -15.24
N TYR A 491 -20.58 -2.20 -15.94
CA TYR A 491 -21.65 -2.17 -16.92
C TYR A 491 -22.93 -2.82 -16.35
N HIS A 492 -23.92 -2.00 -16.05
CA HIS A 492 -25.24 -2.38 -15.51
C HIS A 492 -25.16 -3.25 -14.25
N ASP A 493 -24.15 -3.07 -13.39
CA ASP A 493 -23.90 -3.87 -12.18
C ASP A 493 -23.79 -5.39 -12.40
N LYS A 494 -23.77 -5.82 -13.66
CA LYS A 494 -23.65 -7.23 -14.05
C LYS A 494 -22.26 -7.59 -14.54
N TRP A 495 -21.59 -6.68 -15.24
CA TRP A 495 -20.28 -6.91 -15.81
C TRP A 495 -19.29 -5.92 -15.27
N LEU A 496 -18.24 -6.41 -14.66
CA LEU A 496 -17.09 -5.59 -14.24
C LEU A 496 -15.90 -5.92 -15.12
N PHE A 497 -15.35 -4.91 -15.74
CA PHE A 497 -14.13 -5.00 -16.53
C PHE A 497 -13.03 -4.23 -15.81
N TYR A 498 -11.90 -4.83 -15.66
CA TYR A 498 -10.71 -4.21 -15.13
C TYR A 498 -9.56 -4.46 -16.07
N LEU A 499 -8.83 -3.41 -16.41
CA LEU A 499 -7.60 -3.45 -17.21
C LEU A 499 -6.55 -2.65 -16.46
N GLU A 500 -5.36 -3.21 -16.34
CA GLU A 500 -4.21 -2.54 -15.76
C GLU A 500 -2.98 -2.78 -16.59
N GLY A 501 -2.20 -1.73 -16.81
CA GLY A 501 -0.89 -1.79 -17.45
C GLY A 501 0.16 -1.18 -16.52
N ASN A 502 1.11 -1.98 -16.08
CA ASN A 502 2.29 -1.56 -15.35
C ASN A 502 3.50 -1.60 -16.28
N LEU A 503 4.09 -0.44 -16.55
CA LEU A 503 5.23 -0.29 -17.41
C LEU A 503 6.44 0.10 -16.57
N LEU A 504 7.55 -0.60 -16.73
CA LEU A 504 8.83 -0.26 -16.11
C LEU A 504 9.89 -0.04 -17.18
N GLY A 505 10.66 1.01 -17.03
CA GLY A 505 11.80 1.29 -17.87
C GLY A 505 12.85 0.19 -17.86
N GLN A 506 13.87 0.34 -18.67
CA GLN A 506 15.01 -0.55 -18.63
C GLN A 506 15.70 -0.47 -17.27
N MET A 507 16.19 -1.59 -16.79
CA MET A 507 17.03 -1.67 -15.60
C MET A 507 18.40 -2.20 -15.99
N ARG A 508 19.39 -1.90 -15.19
CA ARG A 508 20.74 -2.43 -15.34
C ARG A 508 21.04 -3.34 -14.16
N GLY A 509 21.57 -4.53 -14.45
CA GLY A 509 22.13 -5.39 -13.42
C GLY A 509 23.50 -4.91 -12.97
N ASP A 510 24.07 -5.59 -12.01
CA ASP A 510 25.39 -5.29 -11.41
C ASP A 510 26.56 -5.44 -12.42
N ASN A 511 26.48 -6.33 -13.39
CA ASN A 511 27.47 -6.54 -14.45
C ASN A 511 27.19 -5.70 -15.72
N ALA A 512 26.48 -4.59 -15.60
CA ALA A 512 26.01 -3.77 -16.72
C ALA A 512 25.09 -4.52 -17.70
N GLU A 513 24.58 -5.69 -17.32
CA GLU A 513 23.53 -6.38 -18.06
C GLU A 513 22.28 -5.52 -18.15
N VAL A 514 21.73 -5.40 -19.35
CA VAL A 514 20.50 -4.60 -19.55
C VAL A 514 19.29 -5.51 -19.48
N LEU A 515 18.48 -5.33 -18.44
CA LEU A 515 17.18 -5.96 -18.34
C LEU A 515 16.17 -5.14 -19.16
N PRO A 516 15.50 -5.75 -20.15
CA PRO A 516 14.63 -5.02 -21.05
C PRO A 516 13.40 -4.45 -20.32
N MET A 517 12.82 -3.43 -20.91
CA MET A 517 11.57 -2.82 -20.45
C MET A 517 10.48 -3.87 -20.24
N ARG A 518 9.71 -3.72 -19.14
CA ARG A 518 8.63 -4.62 -18.76
C ARG A 518 7.27 -4.03 -19.08
N TYR A 519 6.40 -4.84 -19.68
CA TYR A 519 5.00 -4.55 -19.99
C TYR A 519 4.11 -5.50 -19.18
N GLY A 520 3.75 -5.15 -17.97
CA GLY A 520 2.83 -5.92 -17.13
C GLY A 520 1.38 -5.54 -17.43
N ILE A 521 0.73 -6.22 -18.37
CA ILE A 521 -0.67 -5.98 -18.70
C ILE A 521 -1.53 -7.06 -18.06
N ALA A 522 -2.49 -6.65 -17.24
CA ALA A 522 -3.46 -7.53 -16.60
C ALA A 522 -4.89 -7.11 -16.94
N ALA A 523 -5.78 -8.07 -17.08
CA ALA A 523 -7.20 -7.83 -17.27
C ALA A 523 -8.03 -8.79 -16.40
N GLU A 524 -9.17 -8.33 -15.94
CA GLU A 524 -10.16 -9.15 -15.23
C GLU A 524 -11.56 -8.81 -15.72
N VAL A 525 -12.34 -9.83 -15.98
CA VAL A 525 -13.76 -9.72 -16.30
C VAL A 525 -14.54 -10.51 -15.25
N GLU A 526 -15.46 -9.85 -14.57
CA GLU A 526 -16.35 -10.48 -13.60
C GLU A 526 -17.79 -10.36 -14.07
N TYR A 527 -18.49 -11.49 -14.11
CA TYR A 527 -19.91 -11.57 -14.37
C TYR A 527 -20.69 -11.87 -13.09
N ARG A 528 -21.50 -10.94 -12.65
CA ARG A 528 -22.37 -11.08 -11.49
C ARG A 528 -23.67 -11.77 -11.90
N HIS A 529 -23.78 -13.07 -11.58
CA HIS A 529 -24.99 -13.84 -11.85
C HIS A 529 -26.15 -13.35 -10.96
N ASN A 530 -25.86 -13.14 -9.68
CA ASN A 530 -26.79 -12.56 -8.72
C ASN A 530 -26.00 -11.82 -7.61
N ARG A 531 -26.70 -11.36 -6.55
CA ARG A 531 -26.06 -10.61 -5.45
C ARG A 531 -25.06 -11.43 -4.63
N ALA A 532 -25.16 -12.76 -4.68
CA ALA A 532 -24.33 -13.67 -3.89
C ALA A 532 -23.23 -14.35 -4.71
N LEU A 533 -23.45 -14.58 -6.00
CA LEU A 533 -22.56 -15.38 -6.85
C LEU A 533 -22.12 -14.60 -8.07
N SER A 534 -20.81 -14.55 -8.30
CA SER A 534 -20.20 -14.07 -9.53
C SER A 534 -19.14 -15.05 -10.05
N PHE A 535 -18.82 -14.93 -11.33
CA PHE A 535 -17.76 -15.68 -12.00
C PHE A 535 -16.74 -14.70 -12.54
N PHE A 536 -15.47 -15.04 -12.47
CA PHE A 536 -14.42 -14.18 -13.00
C PHE A 536 -13.45 -14.93 -13.92
N LEU A 537 -12.91 -14.18 -14.85
CA LEU A 537 -11.75 -14.54 -15.67
C LEU A 537 -10.69 -13.47 -15.45
N ARG A 538 -9.56 -13.85 -14.91
CA ARG A 538 -8.39 -12.99 -14.73
C ARG A 538 -7.27 -13.45 -15.66
N MET A 539 -6.60 -12.49 -16.25
CA MET A 539 -5.47 -12.70 -17.16
C MET A 539 -4.35 -11.75 -16.75
N ASP A 540 -3.19 -12.31 -16.41
CA ASP A 540 -2.00 -11.54 -16.08
C ASP A 540 -0.94 -11.73 -17.20
N ASN A 541 -0.12 -10.71 -17.44
CA ASN A 541 0.88 -10.68 -18.49
C ASN A 541 0.30 -10.99 -19.88
N LEU A 542 -0.75 -10.25 -20.27
CA LEU A 542 -1.40 -10.38 -21.59
C LEU A 542 -0.46 -10.13 -22.78
N ALA A 543 0.64 -9.44 -22.55
CA ALA A 543 1.68 -9.25 -23.57
C ALA A 543 2.50 -10.52 -23.84
N PHE A 544 2.33 -11.58 -23.03
CA PHE A 544 3.12 -12.82 -23.08
C PHE A 544 4.62 -12.60 -23.05
N GLN A 545 5.05 -11.45 -22.53
CA GLN A 545 6.45 -11.09 -22.43
C GLN A 545 7.12 -11.97 -21.38
N ARG A 546 8.27 -12.56 -21.73
CA ARG A 546 9.21 -13.11 -20.74
C ARG A 546 10.11 -11.96 -20.31
N TYR A 547 9.87 -11.41 -19.15
CA TYR A 547 10.68 -10.36 -18.54
C TYR A 547 11.44 -10.93 -17.34
N PHE A 548 12.45 -10.21 -16.91
CA PHE A 548 13.27 -10.57 -15.76
C PHE A 548 12.96 -9.60 -14.61
N TYR A 549 12.66 -10.13 -13.43
CA TYR A 549 12.59 -9.33 -12.21
C TYR A 549 14.00 -9.03 -11.71
N TRP A 550 14.84 -10.04 -11.75
CA TRP A 550 16.25 -10.06 -11.39
C TRP A 550 17.01 -10.75 -12.51
N ALA A 551 18.29 -10.45 -12.67
CA ALA A 551 19.12 -11.20 -13.62
C ALA A 551 18.97 -12.70 -13.33
N ASN A 552 18.90 -13.52 -14.36
CA ASN A 552 18.69 -14.97 -14.29
C ASN A 552 17.31 -15.45 -13.79
N TYR A 553 16.36 -14.55 -13.48
CA TYR A 553 15.02 -14.92 -13.01
C TYR A 553 13.93 -14.48 -14.00
N PRO A 554 13.73 -15.27 -15.10
CA PRO A 554 12.67 -14.98 -16.05
C PRO A 554 11.28 -15.23 -15.47
N SER A 555 10.34 -14.36 -15.81
CA SER A 555 8.94 -14.51 -15.41
C SER A 555 8.23 -15.63 -16.17
N GLN A 556 7.14 -16.13 -15.59
CA GLN A 556 6.11 -16.87 -16.33
C GLN A 556 5.52 -15.95 -17.42
N ARG A 557 5.06 -16.56 -18.51
CA ARG A 557 4.30 -15.85 -19.55
C ARG A 557 2.85 -15.62 -19.10
N GLY A 558 1.90 -15.56 -19.99
CA GLY A 558 0.51 -15.29 -19.65
C GLY A 558 -0.08 -16.26 -18.62
N LEU A 559 -0.62 -15.74 -17.53
CA LEU A 559 -1.38 -16.48 -16.51
C LEU A 559 -2.87 -16.23 -16.73
N PHE A 560 -3.66 -17.31 -16.82
CA PHE A 560 -5.12 -17.26 -16.96
C PHE A 560 -5.74 -17.96 -15.75
N LEU A 561 -6.61 -17.28 -15.05
CA LEU A 561 -7.34 -17.79 -13.89
C LEU A 561 -8.85 -17.67 -14.16
N VAL A 562 -9.57 -18.76 -13.97
CA VAL A 562 -11.04 -18.75 -13.94
C VAL A 562 -11.53 -19.13 -12.56
N GLY A 563 -12.61 -18.52 -12.13
CA GLY A 563 -13.09 -18.81 -10.79
C GLY A 563 -14.47 -18.24 -10.50
N LEU A 564 -14.84 -18.38 -9.25
CA LEU A 564 -16.11 -17.90 -8.72
C LEU A 564 -15.87 -17.08 -7.42
N THR A 565 -16.77 -16.16 -7.19
CA THR A 565 -16.88 -15.40 -5.95
C THR A 565 -18.26 -15.64 -5.33
N TYR A 566 -18.28 -15.93 -4.04
CA TYR A 566 -19.52 -16.19 -3.32
C TYR A 566 -19.57 -15.37 -2.03
N THR A 567 -20.69 -14.68 -1.82
CA THR A 567 -20.95 -13.86 -0.63
C THR A 567 -22.30 -14.26 -0.04
N LEU A 568 -22.33 -14.65 1.24
CA LEU A 568 -23.59 -14.93 1.92
C LEU A 568 -24.20 -13.63 2.43
N PRO A 569 -25.42 -13.29 2.05
CA PRO A 569 -26.12 -12.15 2.65
C PRO A 569 -26.40 -12.44 4.12
N THR A 570 -26.03 -11.53 5.01
CA THR A 570 -26.45 -11.56 6.41
C THR A 570 -27.97 -11.34 6.51
N LYS A 571 -28.61 -12.14 7.33
CA LYS A 571 -30.04 -11.99 7.66
C LYS A 571 -30.30 -10.70 8.45
#